data_f7f6b2a89926cc36fa8df2a1c79718b2
#
_entry.id   f7f6b2a89926cc36fa8df2a1c79718b2
#
_cell.length_a   1.000
_cell.length_b   1.000
_cell.length_c   1.000
_cell.angle_alpha   90.00
_cell.angle_beta   90.00
_cell.angle_gamma   90.00
#
_symmetry.space_group_name_H-M   'P 1'
#
loop_
_entity.id
_entity.type
_entity.pdbx_description
1 polymer ?
#
loop_
_entity_poly.entity_id
_entity_poly.type
_entity_poly.pdbx_seq_one_letter_code
_entity_poly.pdbx_strand_id
1 'polypeptide(L)'
;MRFVLATLLILLVGLCAGCQEPSMRGTAKRAKQTKDYKNRKILTPENSKYHKPKPTPVEASPDAVAALDRSYEATRSVQSRTGTAEVVAAQNATRAVQAGLEAGPTLAIWLFDRSQSAQQLVNDTASIAGRFYDSSEIQQLPQTPEPQLLTVVAAFDQKLQVLTDTPTADATAIKAAMAQAAGTESKGEKTFTAISEVLQKYADYRTQQGRQVLLIVVTDEAGDDIAQADKTVELAEKLTIPVYVVGSPAPWGQLNAFAARASGGKVSADLIEQFPTHGPESRYSERVDVAPWGSGYGYRGSDLELVDSGFGPFGLEWLCRASGGQFFAVRSRGYSGSSYGMNTWPTSMATTFEEGSLSRYTPDYVSEERYQKLLSENKARKALHEAAKLPPIKVEGNPETRFEKKNEAQAVRQMNLAQQFAARHAPPIDRVYDVLAQGEGDREKLTSPRWQAEFDLAMGRVTAAKVRIDGYNAMVAALKRGKTFKNESSSLWILEQNETIETGSAMQKMADKARMYLDRVVKEHPGTPWAKIAEEELKTPLGWQWTEA
;
A
#
# COMPACT_ATOMS: atom_id res chain seq x y z
N MET A 1 33.65 -46.72 12.35
CA MET A 1 32.71 -47.69 12.94
C MET A 1 31.35 -47.28 12.46
N ARG A 2 30.84 -47.88 11.39
CA ARG A 2 29.88 -48.98 11.39
C ARG A 2 28.50 -48.52 11.92
N PHE A 3 27.34 -48.62 11.30
CA PHE A 3 26.77 -49.39 10.16
C PHE A 3 25.42 -48.75 9.90
N VAL A 4 24.99 -48.55 8.70
CA VAL A 4 24.26 -49.35 7.71
C VAL A 4 22.72 -49.22 7.80
N LEU A 5 22.14 -48.64 6.77
CA LEU A 5 21.18 -49.22 5.78
C LEU A 5 19.88 -49.85 6.32
N ALA A 6 18.75 -49.43 5.79
CA ALA A 6 17.92 -50.29 4.97
C ALA A 6 16.73 -49.56 4.36
N THR A 7 16.70 -49.60 3.08
CA THR A 7 15.64 -49.47 2.08
C THR A 7 14.54 -50.54 2.30
N LEU A 8 13.27 -50.24 2.06
CA LEU A 8 12.40 -51.13 1.31
C LEU A 8 11.20 -50.43 0.67
N LEU A 9 11.14 -50.62 -0.60
CA LEU A 9 10.09 -50.34 -1.57
C LEU A 9 9.09 -51.50 -1.54
N ILE A 10 7.77 -51.28 -1.56
CA ILE A 10 6.80 -52.20 -2.14
C ILE A 10 5.64 -51.45 -2.78
N LEU A 11 5.57 -51.60 -4.10
CA LEU A 11 4.40 -51.39 -4.95
C LEU A 11 3.38 -52.50 -4.69
N LEU A 12 2.09 -52.19 -4.71
CA LEU A 12 1.08 -53.15 -5.18
C LEU A 12 -0.10 -52.42 -5.81
N VAL A 13 -0.27 -52.71 -7.08
CA VAL A 13 -1.40 -52.42 -7.96
C VAL A 13 -2.55 -53.36 -7.61
N GLY A 14 -3.78 -52.87 -7.61
CA GLY A 14 -4.97 -53.71 -7.52
C GLY A 14 -6.20 -52.98 -8.07
N LEU A 15 -6.53 -53.31 -9.33
CA LEU A 15 -7.81 -53.00 -9.96
C LEU A 15 -8.94 -53.75 -9.24
N CYS A 16 -10.13 -53.15 -9.14
CA CYS A 16 -11.43 -53.77 -9.44
C CYS A 16 -12.53 -52.69 -9.50
N ALA A 17 -13.05 -52.58 -10.58
CA ALA A 17 -14.35 -52.46 -11.22
C ALA A 17 -15.61 -52.42 -10.34
N GLY A 18 -16.50 -51.49 -10.66
CA GLY A 18 -17.95 -51.65 -10.79
C GLY A 18 -18.75 -51.53 -9.51
N CYS A 19 -19.62 -50.51 -9.50
CA CYS A 19 -21.05 -50.64 -9.19
C CYS A 19 -21.72 -49.28 -9.19
N GLN A 20 -22.44 -48.98 -10.25
CA GLN A 20 -23.89 -48.71 -10.30
C GLN A 20 -24.46 -47.71 -9.28
N GLU A 21 -24.93 -46.59 -9.85
CA GLU A 21 -25.94 -45.72 -9.25
C GLU A 21 -27.24 -46.46 -8.94
N PRO A 22 -27.96 -46.11 -7.89
CA PRO A 22 -29.39 -46.32 -7.83
C PRO A 22 -30.14 -45.02 -8.04
N SER A 23 -30.86 -44.99 -9.14
CA SER A 23 -32.00 -44.07 -9.36
C SER A 23 -33.08 -44.35 -8.32
N MET A 24 -33.46 -43.38 -7.53
CA MET A 24 -34.70 -43.40 -6.79
C MET A 24 -35.55 -42.19 -7.17
N ARG A 25 -36.50 -42.44 -8.03
CA ARG A 25 -37.70 -41.62 -8.20
C ARG A 25 -38.54 -41.76 -6.92
N GLY A 26 -38.60 -40.68 -6.15
CA GLY A 26 -39.52 -40.49 -5.04
C GLY A 26 -40.55 -39.43 -5.41
N THR A 27 -41.75 -39.86 -5.65
CA THR A 27 -42.93 -39.06 -5.95
C THR A 27 -43.25 -38.07 -4.83
N ALA A 28 -43.25 -36.78 -5.18
CA ALA A 28 -43.67 -35.71 -4.31
C ALA A 28 -45.17 -35.76 -4.07
N LYS A 29 -45.61 -35.90 -2.84
CA LYS A 29 -46.95 -35.53 -2.39
C LYS A 29 -46.94 -34.01 -2.12
N ARG A 30 -47.53 -33.29 -3.02
CA ARG A 30 -47.90 -31.87 -2.89
C ARG A 30 -48.92 -31.72 -1.76
N ALA A 31 -48.54 -31.27 -0.61
CA ALA A 31 -49.46 -30.74 0.40
C ALA A 31 -49.79 -29.29 0.05
N LYS A 32 -51.03 -29.06 -0.32
CA LYS A 32 -51.64 -27.72 -0.45
C LYS A 32 -51.72 -27.09 0.95
N GLN A 33 -50.90 -26.07 1.21
CA GLN A 33 -51.23 -25.03 2.18
C GLN A 33 -51.12 -23.68 1.50
N THR A 34 -52.17 -23.35 0.75
CA THR A 34 -52.52 -21.99 0.39
C THR A 34 -53.60 -21.55 1.34
N LYS A 35 -53.29 -20.66 2.29
CA LYS A 35 -54.19 -19.62 2.77
C LYS A 35 -53.47 -18.82 3.87
N ASP A 36 -53.59 -17.49 3.72
CA ASP A 36 -53.32 -16.42 4.67
C ASP A 36 -51.98 -15.67 4.61
N TYR A 37 -51.64 -15.20 3.41
CA TYR A 37 -50.67 -14.11 3.27
C TYR A 37 -51.26 -12.82 2.68
N LYS A 38 -52.59 -12.65 2.70
CA LYS A 38 -53.23 -11.46 2.10
C LYS A 38 -53.45 -10.27 3.03
N ASN A 39 -53.07 -10.32 4.31
CA ASN A 39 -53.32 -9.21 5.23
C ASN A 39 -52.14 -8.84 6.17
N ARG A 40 -50.90 -9.10 5.77
CA ARG A 40 -49.78 -8.37 6.42
C ARG A 40 -49.51 -7.11 5.58
N LYS A 41 -49.90 -5.95 6.13
CA LYS A 41 -49.37 -4.67 5.66
C LYS A 41 -47.86 -4.78 5.65
N ILE A 42 -47.27 -4.84 4.47
CA ILE A 42 -45.83 -4.66 4.29
C ILE A 42 -45.58 -3.23 4.76
N LEU A 43 -44.89 -3.09 5.90
CA LEU A 43 -44.39 -1.79 6.34
C LEU A 43 -43.34 -1.41 5.31
N THR A 44 -43.71 -0.53 4.39
CA THR A 44 -42.72 0.12 3.53
C THR A 44 -41.83 0.99 4.38
N PRO A 45 -40.55 1.19 4.01
CA PRO A 45 -39.62 2.02 4.75
C PRO A 45 -40.13 3.40 5.14
N GLU A 46 -41.08 3.95 4.38
CA GLU A 46 -41.68 5.27 4.58
C GLU A 46 -42.63 5.38 5.77
N ASN A 47 -43.08 4.27 6.35
CA ASN A 47 -44.06 4.25 7.44
C ASN A 47 -43.46 3.81 8.79
N SER A 48 -42.18 3.62 8.90
CA SER A 48 -41.50 3.30 10.17
C SER A 48 -41.25 4.59 10.94
N LYS A 49 -41.83 4.70 12.15
CA LYS A 49 -41.54 5.80 13.09
C LYS A 49 -40.07 5.93 13.51
N TYR A 50 -39.20 5.01 13.05
CA TYR A 50 -37.77 4.94 13.33
C TYR A 50 -36.89 5.17 12.09
N HIS A 51 -37.47 5.52 10.96
CA HIS A 51 -36.67 5.90 9.79
C HIS A 51 -36.25 7.37 9.91
N LYS A 52 -35.11 7.59 10.56
CA LYS A 52 -34.28 8.74 10.16
C LYS A 52 -33.80 8.43 8.74
N PRO A 53 -33.92 9.38 7.79
CA PRO A 53 -33.40 9.16 6.44
C PRO A 53 -31.95 8.68 6.57
N LYS A 54 -31.58 7.60 5.86
CA LYS A 54 -30.19 7.25 5.67
C LYS A 54 -29.47 8.55 5.30
N PRO A 55 -28.39 8.94 5.98
CA PRO A 55 -27.55 9.98 5.43
C PRO A 55 -27.19 9.48 4.03
N THR A 56 -27.56 10.22 3.02
CA THR A 56 -27.05 10.04 1.67
C THR A 56 -25.53 9.95 1.84
N PRO A 57 -24.82 9.00 1.22
CA PRO A 57 -23.38 9.06 1.17
C PRO A 57 -23.07 10.45 0.63
N VAL A 58 -22.60 11.33 1.48
CA VAL A 58 -22.14 12.64 1.06
C VAL A 58 -20.87 12.28 0.30
N GLU A 59 -20.93 12.32 -1.02
CA GLU A 59 -19.71 12.52 -1.80
C GLU A 59 -19.01 13.66 -1.10
N ALA A 60 -17.83 13.37 -0.56
CA ALA A 60 -17.11 14.34 0.24
C ALA A 60 -17.07 15.63 -0.58
N SER A 61 -17.67 16.67 -0.06
CA SER A 61 -17.74 17.94 -0.80
C SER A 61 -16.31 18.37 -1.11
N PRO A 62 -16.05 19.07 -2.20
CA PRO A 62 -14.71 19.62 -2.49
C PRO A 62 -14.10 20.33 -1.26
N ASP A 63 -14.95 20.95 -0.44
CA ASP A 63 -14.54 21.59 0.81
C ASP A 63 -14.13 20.60 1.91
N ALA A 64 -14.78 19.45 2.01
CA ALA A 64 -14.40 18.39 2.97
C ALA A 64 -13.09 17.72 2.53
N VAL A 65 -12.90 17.51 1.23
CA VAL A 65 -11.65 17.01 0.67
C VAL A 65 -10.52 18.03 0.90
N ALA A 66 -10.77 19.30 0.63
CA ALA A 66 -9.81 20.38 0.90
C ALA A 66 -9.53 20.57 2.40
N ALA A 67 -10.49 20.28 3.28
CA ALA A 67 -10.28 20.26 4.73
C ALA A 67 -9.41 19.07 5.16
N LEU A 68 -9.59 17.91 4.53
CA LEU A 68 -8.76 16.72 4.75
C LEU A 68 -7.32 16.97 4.30
N ASP A 69 -7.13 17.57 3.13
CA ASP A 69 -5.82 17.96 2.62
C ASP A 69 -5.13 18.98 3.54
N ARG A 70 -5.87 20.00 3.97
CA ARG A 70 -5.34 20.98 4.94
C ARG A 70 -4.95 20.34 6.26
N SER A 71 -5.73 19.39 6.75
CA SER A 71 -5.41 18.63 7.98
C SER A 71 -4.17 17.75 7.78
N TYR A 72 -4.06 17.11 6.64
CA TYR A 72 -2.91 16.30 6.26
C TYR A 72 -1.66 17.17 6.08
N GLU A 73 -1.77 18.28 5.36
CA GLU A 73 -0.70 19.26 5.16
C GLU A 73 -0.30 19.96 6.46
N ALA A 74 -1.25 20.24 7.36
CA ALA A 74 -0.96 20.78 8.69
C ALA A 74 -0.15 19.77 9.53
N THR A 75 -0.47 18.50 9.47
CA THR A 75 0.30 17.44 10.12
C THR A 75 1.71 17.33 9.53
N ARG A 76 1.85 17.57 8.23
CA ARG A 76 3.12 17.62 7.50
C ARG A 76 3.96 18.87 7.81
N SER A 77 3.33 20.07 7.84
CA SER A 77 4.01 21.34 8.07
C SER A 77 4.50 21.53 9.50
N VAL A 78 3.86 20.89 10.47
CA VAL A 78 4.26 20.91 11.89
C VAL A 78 5.56 20.12 12.14
N GLN A 79 5.96 19.25 11.22
CA GLN A 79 7.29 18.62 11.28
C GLN A 79 8.45 19.63 11.29
N SER A 80 8.19 20.88 10.95
CA SER A 80 9.21 21.94 10.91
C SER A 80 9.23 22.83 12.15
N ARG A 81 8.25 22.81 13.05
CA ARG A 81 8.12 23.90 14.01
C ARG A 81 8.12 23.61 15.51
N THR A 82 7.55 22.63 16.12
CA THR A 82 7.57 22.49 17.61
C THR A 82 6.66 21.35 18.15
N GLY A 83 6.89 20.18 17.76
CA GLY A 83 6.22 19.00 18.30
C GLY A 83 6.64 17.79 17.47
N THR A 84 6.69 16.64 18.06
CA THR A 84 6.84 15.40 17.30
C THR A 84 5.53 15.15 16.55
N ALA A 85 5.58 14.42 15.43
CA ALA A 85 4.40 14.09 14.64
C ALA A 85 3.35 13.31 15.47
N GLU A 86 3.84 12.52 16.43
CA GLU A 86 3.04 11.78 17.39
C GLU A 86 2.16 12.72 18.24
N VAL A 87 2.74 13.83 18.70
CA VAL A 87 2.02 14.84 19.50
C VAL A 87 0.86 15.42 18.70
N VAL A 88 1.08 15.77 17.44
CA VAL A 88 0.04 16.38 16.60
C VAL A 88 -1.06 15.38 16.27
N ALA A 89 -0.71 14.15 15.93
CA ALA A 89 -1.68 13.11 15.61
C ALA A 89 -2.55 12.78 16.84
N ALA A 90 -1.95 12.60 18.01
CA ALA A 90 -2.67 12.34 19.26
C ALA A 90 -3.55 13.54 19.68
N GLN A 91 -3.10 14.79 19.48
CA GLN A 91 -3.92 15.97 19.71
C GLN A 91 -5.11 16.05 18.74
N ASN A 92 -4.94 15.65 17.49
CA ASN A 92 -6.06 15.59 16.55
C ASN A 92 -7.08 14.52 16.96
N ALA A 93 -6.62 13.37 17.48
CA ALA A 93 -7.50 12.35 18.03
C ALA A 93 -8.30 12.88 19.25
N THR A 94 -7.67 13.62 20.17
CA THR A 94 -8.39 14.25 21.30
C THR A 94 -9.37 15.35 20.85
N ARG A 95 -9.06 16.11 19.79
CA ARG A 95 -10.01 17.05 19.18
C ARG A 95 -11.23 16.35 18.59
N ALA A 96 -11.08 15.13 18.05
CA ALA A 96 -12.22 14.34 17.59
C ALA A 96 -13.15 13.99 18.77
N VAL A 97 -12.61 13.67 19.95
CA VAL A 97 -13.41 13.47 21.17
C VAL A 97 -14.13 14.75 21.58
N GLN A 98 -13.43 15.89 21.53
CA GLN A 98 -14.01 17.20 21.84
C GLN A 98 -15.15 17.56 20.89
N ALA A 99 -14.97 17.36 19.59
CA ALA A 99 -16.04 17.57 18.60
C ALA A 99 -17.26 16.65 18.84
N GLY A 100 -17.04 15.42 19.31
CA GLY A 100 -18.12 14.53 19.74
C GLY A 100 -18.89 15.11 20.94
N LEU A 101 -18.19 15.67 21.94
CA LEU A 101 -18.78 16.31 23.10
C LEU A 101 -19.60 17.56 22.76
N GLU A 102 -19.15 18.35 21.80
CA GLU A 102 -19.91 19.52 21.27
C GLU A 102 -21.23 19.09 20.62
N ALA A 103 -21.27 17.87 20.05
CA ALA A 103 -22.48 17.31 19.46
C ALA A 103 -23.43 16.64 20.46
N GLY A 104 -22.95 16.30 21.69
CA GLY A 104 -23.75 15.71 22.75
C GLY A 104 -23.00 14.73 23.66
N PRO A 105 -23.71 14.01 24.53
CA PRO A 105 -23.11 13.00 25.39
C PRO A 105 -22.32 11.98 24.55
N THR A 106 -21.07 11.73 24.93
CA THR A 106 -20.10 11.01 24.10
C THR A 106 -19.56 9.76 24.81
N LEU A 107 -19.34 8.69 24.04
CA LEU A 107 -18.52 7.54 24.41
C LEU A 107 -17.29 7.54 23.50
N ALA A 108 -16.12 7.81 24.07
CA ALA A 108 -14.83 7.69 23.39
C ALA A 108 -14.22 6.32 23.68
N ILE A 109 -13.84 5.59 22.63
CA ILE A 109 -13.22 4.28 22.75
C ILE A 109 -11.80 4.39 22.21
N TRP A 110 -10.81 4.08 23.05
CA TRP A 110 -9.41 3.99 22.67
C TRP A 110 -9.02 2.53 22.53
N LEU A 111 -8.53 2.15 21.36
CA LEU A 111 -8.10 0.80 21.01
C LEU A 111 -6.63 0.82 20.64
N PHE A 112 -5.79 0.26 21.49
CA PHE A 112 -4.33 0.29 21.36
C PHE A 112 -3.76 -1.03 20.86
N ASP A 113 -2.86 -0.94 19.91
CA ASP A 113 -2.04 -2.04 19.46
C ASP A 113 -1.01 -2.43 20.54
N ARG A 114 -0.90 -3.72 20.85
CA ARG A 114 0.04 -4.26 21.83
C ARG A 114 1.31 -4.80 21.23
N SER A 115 1.54 -4.63 19.94
CA SER A 115 2.77 -5.06 19.31
C SER A 115 3.98 -4.32 19.89
N GLN A 116 5.14 -4.96 19.82
CA GLN A 116 6.38 -4.35 20.28
C GLN A 116 6.75 -3.14 19.42
N SER A 117 6.45 -3.18 18.13
CA SER A 117 6.70 -2.09 17.18
C SER A 117 5.88 -0.84 17.51
N ALA A 118 4.60 -1.00 17.90
CA ALA A 118 3.71 0.10 18.24
C ALA A 118 3.98 0.71 19.62
N GLN A 119 4.80 0.10 20.47
CA GLN A 119 4.98 0.48 21.88
C GLN A 119 5.28 1.97 22.09
N GLN A 120 6.18 2.56 21.27
CA GLN A 120 6.50 3.98 21.40
C GLN A 120 5.31 4.86 21.01
N LEU A 121 4.65 4.56 19.90
CA LEU A 121 3.46 5.27 19.42
C LEU A 121 2.34 5.23 20.44
N VAL A 122 2.09 4.06 21.02
CA VAL A 122 1.07 3.83 22.06
C VAL A 122 1.37 4.66 23.30
N ASN A 123 2.61 4.61 23.81
CA ASN A 123 3.01 5.37 25.00
C ASN A 123 2.88 6.89 24.79
N ASP A 124 3.33 7.40 23.64
CA ASP A 124 3.25 8.82 23.33
C ASP A 124 1.79 9.27 23.21
N THR A 125 0.97 8.50 22.50
CA THR A 125 -0.46 8.78 22.33
C THR A 125 -1.20 8.72 23.67
N ALA A 126 -0.95 7.69 24.48
CA ALA A 126 -1.55 7.53 25.81
C ALA A 126 -1.19 8.69 26.76
N SER A 127 0.07 9.14 26.72
CA SER A 127 0.53 10.29 27.50
C SER A 127 -0.20 11.59 27.11
N ILE A 128 -0.40 11.82 25.82
CA ILE A 128 -1.09 13.03 25.32
C ILE A 128 -2.58 12.96 25.63
N ALA A 129 -3.21 11.81 25.38
CA ALA A 129 -4.61 11.57 25.73
C ALA A 129 -4.83 11.71 27.24
N GLY A 130 -3.91 11.21 28.07
CA GLY A 130 -3.96 11.39 29.52
C GLY A 130 -4.04 12.86 29.94
N ARG A 131 -3.24 13.75 29.33
CA ARG A 131 -3.31 15.21 29.59
C ARG A 131 -4.64 15.82 29.17
N PHE A 132 -5.27 15.32 28.11
CA PHE A 132 -6.62 15.74 27.72
C PHE A 132 -7.63 15.45 28.81
N TYR A 133 -7.61 14.25 29.42
CA TYR A 133 -8.50 13.88 30.54
C TYR A 133 -8.20 14.65 31.82
N ASP A 134 -7.00 15.21 32.00
CA ASP A 134 -6.65 16.07 33.14
C ASP A 134 -7.00 17.56 32.89
N SER A 135 -7.43 17.93 31.71
CA SER A 135 -7.76 19.32 31.41
C SER A 135 -8.96 19.80 32.20
N SER A 136 -8.95 21.09 32.55
CA SER A 136 -10.07 21.71 33.32
C SER A 136 -11.39 21.62 32.57
N GLU A 137 -11.37 21.66 31.25
CA GLU A 137 -12.55 21.52 30.38
C GLU A 137 -13.23 20.16 30.56
N ILE A 138 -12.46 19.09 30.62
CA ILE A 138 -12.98 17.72 30.79
C ILE A 138 -13.37 17.47 32.24
N GLN A 139 -12.60 17.93 33.21
CA GLN A 139 -12.88 17.77 34.64
C GLN A 139 -14.13 18.50 35.09
N GLN A 140 -14.53 19.56 34.43
CA GLN A 140 -15.73 20.35 34.73
C GLN A 140 -16.99 19.88 34.00
N LEU A 141 -16.91 18.83 33.19
CA LEU A 141 -18.07 18.29 32.49
C LEU A 141 -19.13 17.78 33.49
N PRO A 142 -20.44 18.01 33.22
CA PRO A 142 -21.53 17.48 34.05
C PRO A 142 -21.43 15.96 34.19
N GLN A 143 -21.60 15.51 35.46
CA GLN A 143 -21.58 14.10 35.81
C GLN A 143 -22.98 13.56 36.16
N THR A 144 -23.94 14.45 36.32
CA THR A 144 -25.33 14.12 36.71
C THR A 144 -26.30 14.77 35.72
N PRO A 145 -27.47 14.14 35.39
CA PRO A 145 -27.87 12.79 35.79
C PRO A 145 -27.00 11.67 35.20
N GLU A 146 -26.29 11.93 34.09
CA GLU A 146 -25.36 10.99 33.46
C GLU A 146 -24.10 11.73 33.04
N PRO A 147 -22.93 11.09 33.05
CA PRO A 147 -21.69 11.68 32.58
C PRO A 147 -21.77 12.09 31.09
N GLN A 148 -21.31 13.31 30.77
CA GLN A 148 -21.25 13.78 29.38
C GLN A 148 -20.20 13.01 28.58
N LEU A 149 -19.06 12.67 29.19
CA LEU A 149 -18.01 11.85 28.57
C LEU A 149 -17.88 10.52 29.33
N LEU A 150 -18.06 9.43 28.59
CA LEU A 150 -17.66 8.10 28.99
C LEU A 150 -16.49 7.65 28.14
N THR A 151 -15.58 6.91 28.73
CA THR A 151 -14.38 6.41 28.01
C THR A 151 -14.21 4.92 28.24
N VAL A 152 -13.84 4.21 27.20
CA VAL A 152 -13.36 2.84 27.22
C VAL A 152 -11.92 2.83 26.73
N VAL A 153 -11.08 2.09 27.44
CA VAL A 153 -9.73 1.77 26.99
C VAL A 153 -9.66 0.28 26.75
N ALA A 154 -9.23 -0.10 25.57
CA ALA A 154 -9.02 -1.47 25.14
C ALA A 154 -7.67 -1.59 24.42
N ALA A 155 -7.16 -2.79 24.35
CA ALA A 155 -5.95 -3.11 23.63
C ALA A 155 -6.15 -4.41 22.84
N PHE A 156 -5.38 -4.60 21.79
CA PHE A 156 -5.46 -5.79 20.97
C PHE A 156 -4.07 -6.29 20.55
N ASP A 157 -4.04 -7.57 20.34
CA ASP A 157 -3.04 -8.31 19.62
C ASP A 157 -3.78 -9.32 18.72
N GLN A 158 -3.66 -10.61 18.96
CA GLN A 158 -4.53 -11.62 18.36
C GLN A 158 -5.93 -11.67 18.95
N LYS A 159 -6.15 -10.99 20.08
CA LYS A 159 -7.42 -10.93 20.82
C LYS A 159 -7.65 -9.54 21.37
N LEU A 160 -8.91 -9.15 21.41
CA LEU A 160 -9.34 -7.95 22.10
C LEU A 160 -9.26 -8.12 23.63
N GLN A 161 -8.67 -7.16 24.30
CA GLN A 161 -8.64 -7.04 25.76
C GLN A 161 -9.19 -5.67 26.18
N VAL A 162 -10.30 -5.65 26.89
CA VAL A 162 -10.85 -4.42 27.47
C VAL A 162 -10.15 -4.16 28.79
N LEU A 163 -9.55 -2.99 28.95
CA LEU A 163 -8.73 -2.60 30.11
C LEU A 163 -9.52 -1.79 31.16
N THR A 164 -10.65 -1.22 30.79
CA THR A 164 -11.62 -0.62 31.71
C THR A 164 -12.76 -1.61 31.94
N ASP A 165 -13.15 -1.87 33.17
CA ASP A 165 -14.23 -2.83 33.48
C ASP A 165 -15.55 -2.44 32.81
N THR A 166 -15.87 -1.15 32.84
CA THR A 166 -17.03 -0.53 32.19
C THR A 166 -16.64 0.82 31.62
N PRO A 167 -17.43 1.39 30.68
CA PRO A 167 -17.27 2.77 30.29
C PRO A 167 -17.30 3.71 31.49
N THR A 168 -16.27 4.51 31.67
CA THR A 168 -16.06 5.31 32.89
C THR A 168 -15.79 6.77 32.58
N ALA A 169 -16.15 7.67 33.52
CA ALA A 169 -15.78 9.08 33.51
C ALA A 169 -14.57 9.38 34.42
N ASP A 170 -14.07 8.38 35.15
CA ASP A 170 -12.93 8.54 36.07
C ASP A 170 -11.61 8.67 35.29
N ALA A 171 -11.07 9.88 35.24
CA ALA A 171 -9.81 10.17 34.57
C ALA A 171 -8.63 9.35 35.12
N THR A 172 -8.64 9.02 36.41
CA THR A 172 -7.59 8.22 37.05
C THR A 172 -7.61 6.78 36.52
N ALA A 173 -8.81 6.18 36.48
CA ALA A 173 -9.01 4.84 35.92
C ALA A 173 -8.67 4.78 34.42
N ILE A 174 -9.07 5.80 33.66
CA ILE A 174 -8.75 5.91 32.21
C ILE A 174 -7.24 5.94 32.00
N LYS A 175 -6.51 6.80 32.70
CA LYS A 175 -5.05 6.92 32.57
C LYS A 175 -4.33 5.64 33.02
N ALA A 176 -4.78 5.01 34.07
CA ALA A 176 -4.24 3.74 34.55
C ALA A 176 -4.42 2.63 33.48
N ALA A 177 -5.59 2.57 32.85
CA ALA A 177 -5.85 1.64 31.75
C ALA A 177 -4.97 1.95 30.50
N MET A 178 -4.84 3.24 30.14
CA MET A 178 -3.96 3.66 29.03
C MET A 178 -2.49 3.28 29.29
N ALA A 179 -2.01 3.43 30.51
CA ALA A 179 -0.64 3.03 30.88
C ALA A 179 -0.40 1.51 30.77
N GLN A 180 -1.45 0.71 30.83
CA GLN A 180 -1.40 -0.75 30.67
C GLN A 180 -1.56 -1.19 29.20
N ALA A 181 -1.90 -0.28 28.31
CA ALA A 181 -2.21 -0.62 26.92
C ALA A 181 -0.97 -1.07 26.14
N ALA A 182 0.20 -0.48 26.41
CA ALA A 182 1.44 -0.89 25.76
C ALA A 182 1.81 -2.32 26.12
N GLY A 183 2.00 -3.15 25.12
CA GLY A 183 2.41 -4.54 25.27
C GLY A 183 3.92 -4.73 25.21
N THR A 184 4.37 -5.94 25.50
CA THR A 184 5.79 -6.31 25.46
C THR A 184 6.12 -7.37 24.43
N GLU A 185 5.18 -8.19 24.03
CA GLU A 185 5.35 -9.24 23.02
C GLU A 185 3.99 -9.59 22.41
N SER A 186 3.86 -9.42 21.10
CA SER A 186 2.73 -9.93 20.31
C SER A 186 3.24 -10.71 19.11
N LYS A 187 2.51 -11.76 18.72
CA LYS A 187 2.76 -12.54 17.51
C LYS A 187 1.59 -12.38 16.55
N GLY A 188 1.45 -11.19 16.00
CA GLY A 188 0.42 -10.87 15.01
C GLY A 188 -0.71 -10.01 15.57
N GLU A 189 -1.32 -9.23 14.69
CA GLU A 189 -2.29 -8.18 15.00
C GLU A 189 -3.56 -8.35 14.17
N LYS A 190 -4.65 -8.71 14.86
CA LYS A 190 -5.97 -8.82 14.24
C LYS A 190 -6.75 -7.51 14.39
N THR A 191 -6.26 -6.50 13.71
CA THR A 191 -6.74 -5.12 13.83
C THR A 191 -8.21 -4.99 13.44
N PHE A 192 -8.60 -5.50 12.27
CA PHE A 192 -9.99 -5.38 11.79
C PHE A 192 -10.96 -6.24 12.60
N THR A 193 -10.53 -7.40 13.09
CA THR A 193 -11.31 -8.23 14.01
C THR A 193 -11.55 -7.49 15.32
N ALA A 194 -10.50 -6.93 15.92
CA ALA A 194 -10.61 -6.17 17.17
C ALA A 194 -11.51 -4.93 17.02
N ILE A 195 -11.38 -4.19 15.93
CA ILE A 195 -12.26 -3.07 15.60
C ILE A 195 -13.72 -3.53 15.52
N SER A 196 -14.00 -4.61 14.79
CA SER A 196 -15.35 -5.14 14.64
C SER A 196 -15.95 -5.58 15.98
N GLU A 197 -15.17 -6.25 16.82
CA GLU A 197 -15.60 -6.67 18.15
C GLU A 197 -15.94 -5.47 19.04
N VAL A 198 -15.11 -4.42 19.03
CA VAL A 198 -15.36 -3.17 19.76
C VAL A 198 -16.62 -2.46 19.25
N LEU A 199 -16.76 -2.31 17.95
CA LEU A 199 -17.93 -1.68 17.35
C LEU A 199 -19.23 -2.39 17.73
N GLN A 200 -19.24 -3.73 17.68
CA GLN A 200 -20.39 -4.54 18.08
C GLN A 200 -20.69 -4.42 19.57
N LYS A 201 -19.66 -4.51 20.41
CA LYS A 201 -19.80 -4.48 21.87
C LYS A 201 -20.40 -3.17 22.38
N TYR A 202 -20.07 -2.06 21.75
CA TYR A 202 -20.52 -0.74 22.20
C TYR A 202 -21.56 -0.09 21.28
N ALA A 203 -22.13 -0.84 20.33
CA ALA A 203 -23.16 -0.36 19.42
C ALA A 203 -24.38 0.23 20.12
N ASP A 204 -24.81 -0.34 21.24
CA ASP A 204 -26.01 0.06 21.99
C ASP A 204 -25.90 1.48 22.56
N TYR A 205 -24.70 1.95 22.88
CA TYR A 205 -24.48 3.33 23.29
C TYR A 205 -24.87 4.32 22.20
N ARG A 206 -24.65 3.94 20.92
CA ARG A 206 -25.06 4.74 19.77
C ARG A 206 -26.54 4.54 19.43
N THR A 207 -26.97 3.27 19.33
CA THR A 207 -28.27 2.91 18.73
C THR A 207 -29.43 3.03 19.73
N GLN A 208 -29.21 2.78 21.01
CA GLN A 208 -30.24 2.78 22.06
C GLN A 208 -30.13 3.99 22.98
N GLN A 209 -28.92 4.36 23.42
CA GLN A 209 -28.72 5.45 24.38
C GLN A 209 -28.55 6.82 23.70
N GLY A 210 -28.38 6.86 22.36
CA GLY A 210 -28.29 8.11 21.59
C GLY A 210 -27.01 8.91 21.81
N ARG A 211 -25.98 8.29 22.41
CA ARG A 211 -24.67 8.94 22.59
C ARG A 211 -23.92 9.09 21.27
N GLN A 212 -23.09 10.10 21.15
CA GLN A 212 -22.01 10.10 20.16
C GLN A 212 -21.03 8.99 20.54
N VAL A 213 -20.75 8.08 19.62
CA VAL A 213 -19.73 7.04 19.83
C VAL A 213 -18.66 7.23 18.80
N LEU A 214 -17.41 7.24 19.20
CA LEU A 214 -16.26 7.31 18.31
C LEU A 214 -15.19 6.32 18.76
N LEU A 215 -14.51 5.73 17.79
CA LEU A 215 -13.42 4.80 18.01
C LEU A 215 -12.09 5.42 17.56
N ILE A 216 -11.08 5.39 18.43
CA ILE A 216 -9.72 5.82 18.11
C ILE A 216 -8.83 4.59 18.19
N VAL A 217 -8.24 4.21 17.09
CA VAL A 217 -7.30 3.09 16.96
C VAL A 217 -5.88 3.64 16.91
N VAL A 218 -4.97 3.06 17.65
CA VAL A 218 -3.55 3.44 17.67
C VAL A 218 -2.74 2.22 17.27
N THR A 219 -2.15 2.25 16.07
CA THR A 219 -1.36 1.13 15.50
C THR A 219 -0.33 1.65 14.50
N ASP A 220 0.82 1.01 14.40
CA ASP A 220 1.85 1.33 13.41
C ASP A 220 1.83 0.39 12.19
N GLU A 221 0.90 -0.57 12.15
CA GLU A 221 0.78 -1.58 11.11
C GLU A 221 -0.55 -1.52 10.34
N ALA A 222 -0.60 -2.28 9.23
CA ALA A 222 -1.79 -2.40 8.40
C ALA A 222 -2.84 -3.39 8.95
N GLY A 223 -2.42 -4.26 9.88
CA GLY A 223 -3.19 -5.40 10.40
C GLY A 223 -3.08 -6.66 9.54
N ASP A 224 -2.83 -7.80 10.20
CA ASP A 224 -2.66 -9.10 9.53
C ASP A 224 -3.95 -9.66 8.93
N ASP A 225 -5.10 -9.14 9.36
CA ASP A 225 -6.43 -9.59 8.95
C ASP A 225 -7.14 -8.63 7.98
N ILE A 226 -6.38 -7.99 7.08
CA ILE A 226 -6.89 -7.06 6.06
C ILE A 226 -8.07 -7.63 5.25
N ALA A 227 -8.17 -8.96 5.13
CA ALA A 227 -9.30 -9.63 4.48
C ALA A 227 -10.65 -9.36 5.20
N GLN A 228 -10.65 -8.89 6.44
CA GLN A 228 -11.85 -8.49 7.16
C GLN A 228 -12.23 -7.01 6.94
N ALA A 229 -11.40 -6.23 6.25
CA ALA A 229 -11.61 -4.79 6.09
C ALA A 229 -12.98 -4.44 5.51
N ASP A 230 -13.41 -5.13 4.44
CA ASP A 230 -14.72 -4.87 3.78
C ASP A 230 -15.88 -4.99 4.79
N LYS A 231 -15.89 -6.06 5.58
CA LYS A 231 -16.94 -6.28 6.59
C LYS A 231 -16.88 -5.28 7.75
N THR A 232 -15.67 -4.91 8.15
CA THR A 232 -15.46 -3.93 9.22
C THR A 232 -15.93 -2.54 8.79
N VAL A 233 -15.66 -2.17 7.54
CA VAL A 233 -16.15 -0.92 6.94
C VAL A 233 -17.67 -0.90 6.90
N GLU A 234 -18.30 -1.95 6.34
CA GLU A 234 -19.76 -2.07 6.33
C GLU A 234 -20.38 -1.95 7.72
N LEU A 235 -19.75 -2.55 8.72
CA LEU A 235 -20.21 -2.50 10.10
C LEU A 235 -20.13 -1.06 10.67
N ALA A 236 -19.01 -0.38 10.48
CA ALA A 236 -18.80 0.98 10.95
C ALA A 236 -19.79 1.97 10.30
N GLU A 237 -19.98 1.85 8.98
CA GLU A 237 -20.99 2.63 8.24
C GLU A 237 -22.42 2.37 8.74
N LYS A 238 -22.79 1.09 8.93
CA LYS A 238 -24.10 0.68 9.42
C LYS A 238 -24.40 1.25 10.80
N LEU A 239 -23.42 1.25 11.69
CA LEU A 239 -23.54 1.77 13.05
C LEU A 239 -23.39 3.29 13.11
N THR A 240 -22.91 3.92 12.04
CA THR A 240 -22.58 5.37 11.99
C THR A 240 -21.64 5.79 13.11
N ILE A 241 -20.63 4.95 13.37
CA ILE A 241 -19.57 5.19 14.36
C ILE A 241 -18.29 5.60 13.62
N PRO A 242 -17.86 6.86 13.71
CA PRO A 242 -16.63 7.31 13.10
C PRO A 242 -15.41 6.62 13.73
N VAL A 243 -14.52 6.14 12.88
CA VAL A 243 -13.27 5.53 13.29
C VAL A 243 -12.12 6.45 12.92
N TYR A 244 -11.31 6.78 13.90
CA TYR A 244 -10.08 7.54 13.76
C TYR A 244 -8.89 6.62 13.96
N VAL A 245 -7.83 6.81 13.20
CA VAL A 245 -6.61 6.02 13.37
C VAL A 245 -5.43 6.97 13.58
N VAL A 246 -4.63 6.69 14.58
CA VAL A 246 -3.30 7.29 14.79
C VAL A 246 -2.29 6.23 14.41
N GLY A 247 -1.54 6.44 13.32
CA GLY A 247 -0.70 5.37 12.79
C GLY A 247 0.34 5.80 11.78
N SER A 248 1.15 4.85 11.35
CA SER A 248 2.19 5.08 10.34
C SER A 248 1.58 5.22 8.94
N PRO A 249 2.06 6.16 8.12
CA PRO A 249 1.61 6.28 6.73
C PRO A 249 2.04 5.06 5.92
N ALA A 250 1.32 4.74 4.87
CA ALA A 250 1.71 3.70 3.93
C ALA A 250 2.90 4.15 3.05
N PRO A 251 3.83 3.26 2.71
CA PRO A 251 4.82 3.53 1.68
C PRO A 251 4.13 3.61 0.31
N TRP A 252 4.67 4.43 -0.56
CA TRP A 252 4.20 4.53 -1.94
C TRP A 252 4.66 3.33 -2.75
N GLY A 253 3.75 2.42 -3.04
CA GLY A 253 4.00 1.21 -3.84
C GLY A 253 4.07 -0.07 -3.02
N GLN A 254 5.07 -0.92 -3.27
CA GLN A 254 5.11 -2.28 -2.76
C GLN A 254 5.76 -2.41 -1.37
N LEU A 255 5.11 -3.13 -0.48
CA LEU A 255 5.58 -3.52 0.85
C LEU A 255 6.95 -4.22 0.86
N ASN A 256 7.13 -5.17 -0.06
CA ASN A 256 8.31 -6.03 -0.07
C ASN A 256 9.61 -5.28 -0.43
N ALA A 257 9.49 -4.14 -1.12
CA ALA A 257 10.63 -3.30 -1.44
C ALA A 257 11.24 -2.66 -0.19
N PHE A 258 10.40 -2.26 0.77
CA PHE A 258 10.84 -1.65 2.02
C PHE A 258 11.62 -2.65 2.89
N ALA A 259 11.04 -3.82 3.18
CA ALA A 259 11.67 -4.84 4.00
C ALA A 259 12.99 -5.34 3.39
N ALA A 260 13.02 -5.61 2.09
CA ALA A 260 14.22 -6.05 1.39
C ALA A 260 15.36 -5.02 1.43
N ARG A 261 15.07 -3.72 1.56
CA ARG A 261 16.07 -2.65 1.57
C ARG A 261 16.54 -2.25 2.95
N ALA A 262 15.67 -2.24 3.93
CA ALA A 262 16.04 -1.98 5.33
C ALA A 262 17.15 -2.93 5.81
N SER A 263 17.23 -4.13 5.22
CA SER A 263 18.21 -5.17 5.55
C SER A 263 19.39 -5.28 4.59
N GLY A 264 19.58 -4.31 3.69
CA GLY A 264 20.70 -4.34 2.74
C GLY A 264 20.63 -5.46 1.69
N GLY A 265 19.43 -5.90 1.34
CA GLY A 265 19.20 -6.92 0.29
C GLY A 265 19.47 -8.37 0.72
N LYS A 266 19.72 -8.63 2.00
CA LYS A 266 19.93 -9.97 2.57
C LYS A 266 18.84 -10.31 3.59
N VAL A 267 17.60 -10.21 3.21
CA VAL A 267 16.49 -10.55 4.12
C VAL A 267 16.13 -12.00 3.95
N SER A 268 16.26 -12.80 5.01
CA SER A 268 15.58 -14.09 5.09
C SER A 268 14.06 -13.87 5.25
N ALA A 269 13.24 -14.81 4.79
CA ALA A 269 11.80 -14.75 4.99
C ALA A 269 11.43 -14.54 6.46
N ASP A 270 12.18 -15.18 7.37
CA ASP A 270 12.01 -15.07 8.83
C ASP A 270 12.29 -13.66 9.37
N LEU A 271 13.11 -12.88 8.67
CA LEU A 271 13.39 -11.50 9.08
C LEU A 271 12.30 -10.53 8.58
N ILE A 272 11.68 -10.83 7.43
CA ILE A 272 10.57 -10.04 6.88
C ILE A 272 9.37 -10.07 7.83
N GLU A 273 9.12 -11.20 8.48
CA GLU A 273 8.06 -11.35 9.49
C GLU A 273 8.28 -10.53 10.77
N GLN A 274 9.48 -9.98 10.96
CA GLN A 274 9.82 -9.18 12.15
C GLN A 274 9.67 -7.67 11.92
N PHE A 275 9.40 -7.22 10.69
CA PHE A 275 9.22 -5.79 10.40
C PHE A 275 7.74 -5.42 10.38
N PRO A 276 7.38 -4.24 10.94
CA PRO A 276 6.03 -3.71 10.84
C PRO A 276 5.56 -3.67 9.38
N THR A 277 4.35 -4.15 9.14
CA THR A 277 3.77 -4.22 7.80
C THR A 277 2.88 -3.00 7.56
N HIS A 278 3.45 -1.94 7.03
CA HIS A 278 2.68 -0.69 6.82
C HIS A 278 1.57 -0.81 5.76
N GLY A 279 1.59 -1.85 4.95
CA GLY A 279 0.62 -2.05 3.88
C GLY A 279 0.74 -1.05 2.72
N PRO A 280 0.21 -1.38 1.55
CA PRO A 280 0.10 -0.42 0.46
C PRO A 280 -1.01 0.60 0.76
N GLU A 281 -0.89 1.79 0.14
CA GLU A 281 -1.90 2.84 0.21
C GLU A 281 -3.17 2.53 -0.59
N SER A 282 -3.12 1.59 -1.51
CA SER A 282 -4.24 1.10 -2.31
C SER A 282 -4.53 -0.38 -2.02
N ARG A 283 -5.71 -0.86 -2.39
CA ARG A 283 -6.15 -2.24 -2.13
C ARG A 283 -5.15 -3.28 -2.61
N TYR A 284 -4.54 -3.04 -3.75
CA TYR A 284 -3.46 -3.85 -4.32
C TYR A 284 -2.32 -2.95 -4.77
N SER A 285 -1.14 -3.52 -4.93
CA SER A 285 -0.07 -2.79 -5.57
C SER A 285 -0.48 -2.40 -6.99
N GLU A 286 -0.41 -1.12 -7.29
CA GLU A 286 -0.69 -0.54 -8.61
C GLU A 286 0.60 -0.16 -9.32
N ARG A 287 1.73 -0.23 -8.63
CA ARG A 287 3.02 0.21 -9.12
C ARG A 287 3.81 -0.93 -9.75
N VAL A 288 4.31 -0.70 -10.97
CA VAL A 288 5.28 -1.58 -11.63
C VAL A 288 6.69 -1.19 -11.22
N ASP A 289 7.39 -2.10 -10.56
CA ASP A 289 8.75 -1.83 -10.08
C ASP A 289 9.78 -2.10 -11.20
N VAL A 290 10.40 -1.02 -11.66
CA VAL A 290 11.46 -1.04 -12.69
C VAL A 290 12.70 -0.38 -12.10
N ALA A 291 13.76 -1.15 -11.88
CA ALA A 291 15.02 -0.60 -11.40
C ALA A 291 15.63 0.33 -12.48
N PRO A 292 16.24 1.46 -12.07
CA PRO A 292 16.95 2.33 -13.01
C PRO A 292 18.07 1.58 -13.73
N TRP A 293 18.31 1.95 -14.97
CA TRP A 293 19.37 1.36 -15.79
C TRP A 293 20.76 1.68 -15.21
N GLY A 294 21.64 0.69 -15.19
CA GLY A 294 23.01 0.87 -14.72
C GLY A 294 23.19 0.89 -13.20
N SER A 295 22.15 0.60 -12.46
CA SER A 295 22.20 0.43 -11.00
C SER A 295 22.86 -0.91 -10.66
N GLY A 296 24.18 -1.01 -10.76
CA GLY A 296 24.95 -2.22 -10.45
C GLY A 296 24.83 -2.71 -8.99
N TYR A 297 25.58 -3.74 -8.64
CA TYR A 297 25.72 -4.22 -7.26
C TYR A 297 26.06 -3.06 -6.32
N GLY A 298 25.12 -2.63 -5.51
CA GLY A 298 25.27 -1.45 -4.63
C GLY A 298 24.30 -0.33 -4.92
N TYR A 299 23.41 -0.47 -5.91
CA TYR A 299 22.29 0.42 -6.04
C TYR A 299 21.45 0.34 -4.75
N ARG A 300 21.69 1.27 -3.91
CA ARG A 300 20.72 1.66 -2.90
C ARG A 300 19.62 2.33 -3.69
N GLY A 301 18.54 1.62 -3.91
CA GLY A 301 17.42 2.09 -4.72
C GLY A 301 17.20 3.58 -4.52
N SER A 302 16.80 4.29 -5.55
CA SER A 302 16.60 5.73 -5.40
C SER A 302 15.76 5.93 -4.15
N ASP A 303 16.06 6.97 -3.38
CA ASP A 303 15.26 7.36 -2.21
C ASP A 303 13.77 7.50 -2.54
N LEU A 304 13.44 7.56 -3.83
CA LEU A 304 12.09 7.55 -4.39
C LEU A 304 11.28 6.28 -4.12
N GLU A 305 11.94 5.16 -3.83
CA GLU A 305 11.25 3.90 -3.55
C GLU A 305 10.78 3.78 -2.09
N LEU A 306 11.27 4.67 -1.22
CA LEU A 306 10.85 4.83 0.17
C LEU A 306 10.06 6.13 0.35
N VAL A 307 9.24 6.46 -0.62
CA VAL A 307 8.39 7.65 -0.58
C VAL A 307 7.16 7.36 0.26
N ASP A 308 6.82 8.29 1.13
CA ASP A 308 5.54 8.34 1.82
C ASP A 308 4.42 8.58 0.78
N SER A 309 3.44 7.69 0.75
CA SER A 309 2.32 7.79 -0.19
C SER A 309 1.41 8.99 0.03
N GLY A 310 1.51 9.60 1.19
CA GLY A 310 0.57 10.61 1.61
C GLY A 310 -0.69 10.07 2.29
N PHE A 311 -0.89 8.77 2.31
CA PHE A 311 -2.08 8.10 2.84
C PHE A 311 -1.70 7.05 3.88
N GLY A 312 -2.66 6.67 4.71
CA GLY A 312 -2.54 5.50 5.58
C GLY A 312 -2.62 4.18 4.80
N PRO A 313 -2.37 3.04 5.45
CA PRO A 313 -2.62 1.71 4.89
C PRO A 313 -4.05 1.60 4.40
N PHE A 314 -4.24 1.01 3.21
CA PHE A 314 -5.51 0.99 2.49
C PHE A 314 -6.74 0.72 3.36
N GLY A 315 -6.72 -0.40 4.12
CA GLY A 315 -7.89 -0.81 4.90
C GLY A 315 -8.23 0.16 6.02
N LEU A 316 -7.22 0.71 6.70
CA LEU A 316 -7.39 1.66 7.79
C LEU A 316 -7.82 3.04 7.27
N GLU A 317 -7.20 3.53 6.22
CA GLU A 317 -7.58 4.80 5.59
C GLU A 317 -9.00 4.73 5.02
N TRP A 318 -9.35 3.62 4.35
CA TRP A 318 -10.70 3.40 3.84
C TRP A 318 -11.73 3.35 4.97
N LEU A 319 -11.45 2.60 6.04
CA LEU A 319 -12.33 2.53 7.21
C LEU A 319 -12.59 3.92 7.81
N CYS A 320 -11.54 4.72 7.98
CA CYS A 320 -11.67 6.10 8.47
C CYS A 320 -12.59 6.92 7.57
N ARG A 321 -12.34 6.94 6.27
CA ARG A 321 -13.11 7.75 5.30
C ARG A 321 -14.57 7.30 5.21
N ALA A 322 -14.82 6.01 5.13
CA ALA A 322 -16.15 5.44 4.99
C ALA A 322 -17.00 5.65 6.25
N SER A 323 -16.40 5.57 7.44
CA SER A 323 -17.11 5.78 8.71
C SER A 323 -17.30 7.26 9.08
N GLY A 324 -16.69 8.20 8.36
CA GLY A 324 -16.72 9.63 8.66
C GLY A 324 -15.68 10.08 9.70
N GLY A 325 -14.67 9.24 9.95
CA GLY A 325 -13.49 9.57 10.75
C GLY A 325 -12.30 10.02 9.90
N GLN A 326 -11.08 9.91 10.44
CA GLN A 326 -9.87 10.36 9.78
C GLN A 326 -8.64 9.55 10.21
N PHE A 327 -7.71 9.35 9.27
CA PHE A 327 -6.39 8.78 9.54
C PHE A 327 -5.39 9.91 9.87
N PHE A 328 -4.77 9.85 11.05
CA PHE A 328 -3.76 10.78 11.51
C PHE A 328 -2.37 10.16 11.35
N ALA A 329 -1.69 10.48 10.27
CA ALA A 329 -0.39 9.91 9.96
C ALA A 329 0.70 10.41 10.92
N VAL A 330 1.39 9.48 11.56
CA VAL A 330 2.55 9.73 12.41
C VAL A 330 3.82 9.46 11.61
N ARG A 331 4.59 10.52 11.36
CA ARG A 331 5.89 10.45 10.69
C ARG A 331 6.99 10.64 11.71
N SER A 332 7.41 9.58 12.36
CA SER A 332 8.51 9.68 13.32
C SER A 332 9.80 10.12 12.60
N ARG A 333 10.52 11.05 13.19
CA ARG A 333 11.85 11.42 12.72
C ARG A 333 12.76 10.22 12.94
N GLY A 334 13.34 9.69 11.85
CA GLY A 334 14.29 8.61 11.93
C GLY A 334 15.38 8.92 12.95
N TYR A 335 15.59 8.01 13.86
CA TYR A 335 16.65 8.10 14.86
C TYR A 335 18.00 8.09 14.14
N SER A 336 18.72 9.19 14.16
CA SER A 336 20.10 9.33 13.68
C SER A 336 21.07 8.69 14.67
N GLY A 337 20.85 7.46 15.03
CA GLY A 337 21.67 6.71 15.97
C GLY A 337 21.95 5.32 15.45
N SER A 338 23.22 5.06 15.19
CA SER A 338 23.83 3.78 14.96
C SER A 338 23.44 2.76 16.05
N SER A 339 22.33 2.11 15.88
CA SER A 339 22.02 0.85 16.56
C SER A 339 20.73 0.30 15.96
N TYR A 340 20.79 -0.85 15.43
CA TYR A 340 19.76 -1.75 14.93
C TYR A 340 18.35 -1.65 15.58
N GLY A 341 17.79 -0.44 15.69
CA GLY A 341 16.44 -0.18 16.14
C GLY A 341 15.49 -0.23 14.94
N MET A 342 14.72 -1.29 14.83
CA MET A 342 13.87 -1.64 13.69
C MET A 342 12.60 -0.76 13.54
N ASN A 343 12.44 0.31 14.32
CA ASN A 343 11.18 1.03 14.44
C ASN A 343 11.22 2.45 13.87
N THR A 344 12.17 2.76 12.98
CA THR A 344 12.24 4.12 12.44
C THR A 344 12.06 4.12 10.94
N TRP A 345 11.09 4.88 10.48
CA TRP A 345 11.00 5.27 9.09
C TRP A 345 12.34 5.89 8.68
N PRO A 346 12.93 5.46 7.55
CA PRO A 346 14.12 6.11 7.06
C PRO A 346 13.86 7.61 6.90
N THR A 347 14.82 8.44 7.28
CA THR A 347 14.78 9.90 7.08
C THR A 347 14.55 10.32 5.62
N SER A 348 14.71 9.37 4.68
CA SER A 348 14.45 9.53 3.25
C SER A 348 12.98 9.43 2.83
N MET A 349 12.07 9.02 3.73
CA MET A 349 10.63 8.97 3.40
C MET A 349 9.99 10.36 3.47
N ALA A 350 10.46 11.25 2.64
CA ALA A 350 9.80 12.53 2.42
C ALA A 350 8.69 12.34 1.39
N THR A 351 7.51 12.90 1.64
CA THR A 351 6.51 13.00 0.60
C THR A 351 7.00 13.92 -0.51
N THR A 352 6.77 13.52 -1.75
CA THR A 352 7.14 14.30 -2.94
C THR A 352 5.93 14.95 -3.60
N PHE A 353 4.76 14.89 -2.96
CA PHE A 353 3.59 15.66 -3.40
C PHE A 353 3.75 17.13 -3.03
N GLU A 354 3.47 18.01 -3.96
CA GLU A 354 3.31 19.43 -3.67
C GLU A 354 2.03 19.69 -2.88
N GLU A 355 2.02 20.80 -2.14
CA GLU A 355 0.87 21.22 -1.33
C GLU A 355 -0.40 21.33 -2.20
N GLY A 356 -1.49 20.73 -1.72
CA GLY A 356 -2.79 20.75 -2.38
C GLY A 356 -2.94 19.80 -3.57
N SER A 357 -1.90 19.05 -3.95
CA SER A 357 -2.01 18.10 -5.08
C SER A 357 -2.47 16.71 -4.66
N LEU A 358 -2.27 16.34 -3.39
CA LEU A 358 -2.45 14.98 -2.88
C LEU A 358 -3.86 14.41 -3.11
N SER A 359 -4.90 15.20 -2.86
CA SER A 359 -6.30 14.77 -2.97
C SER A 359 -6.66 14.25 -4.35
N ARG A 360 -6.07 14.82 -5.41
CA ARG A 360 -6.30 14.41 -6.79
C ARG A 360 -5.81 12.98 -7.10
N TYR A 361 -4.91 12.46 -6.27
CA TYR A 361 -4.29 11.14 -6.43
C TYR A 361 -4.74 10.15 -5.36
N THR A 362 -5.87 10.43 -4.72
CA THR A 362 -6.49 9.52 -3.74
C THR A 362 -6.71 8.14 -4.35
N PRO A 363 -6.29 7.06 -3.68
CA PRO A 363 -6.61 5.70 -4.08
C PRO A 363 -8.12 5.44 -4.16
N ASP A 364 -8.52 4.40 -4.91
CA ASP A 364 -9.90 3.94 -4.94
C ASP A 364 -10.24 3.21 -3.63
N TYR A 365 -10.81 3.91 -2.65
CA TYR A 365 -11.28 3.33 -1.40
C TYR A 365 -12.64 2.68 -1.58
N VAL A 366 -12.62 1.46 -2.10
CA VAL A 366 -13.81 0.69 -2.48
C VAL A 366 -13.69 -0.77 -2.05
N SER A 367 -14.85 -1.47 -2.00
CA SER A 367 -14.89 -2.90 -1.72
C SER A 367 -14.15 -3.72 -2.79
N GLU A 368 -13.78 -4.96 -2.45
CA GLU A 368 -13.16 -5.90 -3.38
C GLU A 368 -13.98 -6.07 -4.65
N GLU A 369 -15.29 -6.27 -4.51
CA GLU A 369 -16.21 -6.44 -5.65
C GLU A 369 -16.17 -5.22 -6.58
N ARG A 370 -16.22 -4.02 -6.02
CA ARG A 370 -16.17 -2.76 -6.80
C ARG A 370 -14.80 -2.58 -7.46
N TYR A 371 -13.71 -2.91 -6.77
CA TYR A 371 -12.36 -2.82 -7.34
C TYR A 371 -12.20 -3.76 -8.55
N GLN A 372 -12.63 -5.02 -8.43
CA GLN A 372 -12.62 -5.97 -9.53
C GLN A 372 -13.47 -5.51 -10.72
N LYS A 373 -14.60 -4.87 -10.44
CA LYS A 373 -15.44 -4.26 -11.49
C LYS A 373 -14.68 -3.13 -12.21
N LEU A 374 -14.02 -2.24 -11.48
CA LEU A 374 -13.21 -1.16 -12.07
C LEU A 374 -12.08 -1.71 -12.97
N LEU A 375 -11.44 -2.81 -12.57
CA LEU A 375 -10.45 -3.49 -13.40
C LEU A 375 -11.06 -4.06 -14.69
N SER A 376 -12.27 -4.62 -14.60
CA SER A 376 -12.94 -5.20 -15.77
C SER A 376 -13.46 -4.14 -16.77
N GLU A 377 -13.75 -2.94 -16.30
CA GLU A 377 -14.28 -1.83 -17.09
C GLU A 377 -13.20 -1.09 -17.91
N ASN A 378 -11.90 -1.26 -17.57
CA ASN A 378 -10.79 -0.56 -18.23
C ASN A 378 -9.55 -1.45 -18.38
N LYS A 379 -9.14 -1.68 -19.63
CA LYS A 379 -7.99 -2.54 -19.93
C LYS A 379 -6.65 -1.98 -19.43
N ALA A 380 -6.49 -0.65 -19.35
CA ALA A 380 -5.27 -0.06 -18.84
C ALA A 380 -5.14 -0.31 -17.32
N ARG A 381 -6.22 -0.16 -16.53
CA ARG A 381 -6.25 -0.55 -15.12
C ARG A 381 -5.91 -2.03 -14.94
N LYS A 382 -6.56 -2.89 -15.73
CA LYS A 382 -6.32 -4.33 -15.65
C LYS A 382 -4.87 -4.69 -15.98
N ALA A 383 -4.33 -4.14 -17.07
CA ALA A 383 -2.96 -4.38 -17.48
C ALA A 383 -1.95 -3.92 -16.43
N LEU A 384 -2.17 -2.74 -15.84
CA LEU A 384 -1.32 -2.23 -14.77
C LEU A 384 -1.36 -3.14 -13.53
N HIS A 385 -2.56 -3.54 -13.10
CA HIS A 385 -2.74 -4.46 -11.96
C HIS A 385 -2.07 -5.81 -12.19
N GLU A 386 -2.18 -6.39 -13.39
CA GLU A 386 -1.51 -7.64 -13.73
C GLU A 386 0.01 -7.47 -13.83
N ALA A 387 0.49 -6.35 -14.39
CA ALA A 387 1.91 -6.06 -14.46
C ALA A 387 2.54 -5.85 -13.07
N ALA A 388 1.83 -5.21 -12.15
CA ALA A 388 2.29 -4.99 -10.77
C ALA A 388 2.43 -6.29 -9.95
N LYS A 389 1.80 -7.39 -10.38
CA LYS A 389 1.96 -8.72 -9.77
C LYS A 389 3.21 -9.46 -10.26
N LEU A 390 3.81 -9.00 -11.35
CA LEU A 390 5.01 -9.62 -11.89
C LEU A 390 6.23 -9.28 -11.03
N PRO A 391 7.26 -10.13 -11.04
CA PRO A 391 8.50 -9.83 -10.33
C PRO A 391 9.09 -8.50 -10.78
N PRO A 392 9.72 -7.73 -9.87
CA PRO A 392 10.39 -6.48 -10.21
C PRO A 392 11.39 -6.65 -11.36
N ILE A 393 11.42 -5.69 -12.28
CA ILE A 393 12.45 -5.65 -13.31
C ILE A 393 13.74 -5.15 -12.66
N LYS A 394 14.74 -6.03 -12.57
CA LYS A 394 16.07 -5.72 -12.04
C LYS A 394 17.10 -6.03 -13.12
N VAL A 395 17.94 -5.05 -13.43
CA VAL A 395 19.09 -5.26 -14.31
C VAL A 395 20.32 -5.45 -13.44
N GLU A 396 20.60 -6.70 -13.08
CA GLU A 396 21.70 -7.04 -12.19
C GLU A 396 23.03 -7.15 -12.95
N GLY A 397 24.08 -6.54 -12.38
CA GLY A 397 25.42 -6.49 -12.96
C GLY A 397 25.56 -5.37 -14.00
N ASN A 398 26.78 -5.25 -14.52
CA ASN A 398 27.10 -4.26 -15.54
C ASN A 398 27.18 -4.94 -16.91
N PRO A 399 26.62 -4.35 -17.96
CA PRO A 399 26.83 -4.84 -19.31
C PRO A 399 28.31 -4.74 -19.69
N GLU A 400 28.81 -5.70 -20.47
CA GLU A 400 30.13 -5.58 -21.07
C GLU A 400 30.13 -4.46 -22.12
N THR A 401 30.93 -3.44 -21.93
CA THR A 401 30.95 -2.25 -22.80
C THR A 401 32.29 -2.02 -23.48
N ARG A 402 33.30 -2.82 -23.16
CA ARG A 402 34.66 -2.68 -23.69
C ARG A 402 35.06 -3.97 -24.42
N PHE A 403 35.41 -3.87 -25.69
CA PHE A 403 35.68 -5.03 -26.54
C PHE A 403 37.05 -4.87 -27.20
N GLU A 404 37.98 -5.77 -26.90
CA GLU A 404 39.34 -5.75 -27.44
C GLU A 404 39.41 -6.37 -28.82
N LYS A 405 40.13 -5.72 -29.75
CA LYS A 405 40.35 -6.21 -31.10
C LYS A 405 41.61 -7.06 -31.25
N LYS A 406 42.67 -6.73 -30.53
CA LYS A 406 43.99 -7.37 -30.68
C LYS A 406 44.02 -8.84 -30.27
N ASN A 407 43.00 -9.28 -29.50
CA ASN A 407 42.84 -10.66 -29.09
C ASN A 407 41.43 -11.16 -29.47
N GLU A 408 41.35 -11.86 -30.61
CA GLU A 408 40.07 -12.35 -31.14
C GLU A 408 39.35 -13.28 -30.16
N ALA A 409 40.07 -14.16 -29.47
CA ALA A 409 39.48 -15.06 -28.48
C ALA A 409 38.86 -14.28 -27.29
N GLN A 410 39.52 -13.19 -26.88
CA GLN A 410 38.99 -12.32 -25.82
C GLN A 410 37.79 -11.52 -26.31
N ALA A 411 37.83 -10.96 -27.53
CA ALA A 411 36.69 -10.27 -28.13
C ALA A 411 35.45 -11.17 -28.23
N VAL A 412 35.62 -12.41 -28.71
CA VAL A 412 34.53 -13.40 -28.76
C VAL A 412 33.96 -13.71 -27.38
N ARG A 413 34.82 -13.86 -26.36
CA ARG A 413 34.38 -14.07 -25.00
C ARG A 413 33.56 -12.90 -24.48
N GLN A 414 34.03 -11.66 -24.66
CA GLN A 414 33.35 -10.43 -24.27
C GLN A 414 31.99 -10.29 -24.96
N MET A 415 31.92 -10.53 -26.28
CA MET A 415 30.66 -10.52 -27.04
C MET A 415 29.69 -11.59 -26.54
N ASN A 416 30.16 -12.77 -26.15
CA ASN A 416 29.31 -13.82 -25.62
C ASN A 416 28.76 -13.44 -24.23
N LEU A 417 29.59 -12.84 -23.35
CA LEU A 417 29.14 -12.32 -22.05
C LEU A 417 28.10 -11.22 -22.23
N ALA A 418 28.34 -10.30 -23.16
CA ALA A 418 27.41 -9.23 -23.53
C ALA A 418 26.04 -9.78 -23.98
N GLN A 419 26.04 -10.77 -24.87
CA GLN A 419 24.81 -11.41 -25.33
C GLN A 419 24.10 -12.20 -24.22
N GLN A 420 24.84 -12.86 -23.34
CA GLN A 420 24.29 -13.54 -22.18
C GLN A 420 23.63 -12.55 -21.20
N PHE A 421 24.24 -11.37 -21.02
CA PHE A 421 23.64 -10.30 -20.24
C PHE A 421 22.28 -9.88 -20.83
N ALA A 422 22.23 -9.57 -22.12
CA ALA A 422 20.99 -9.21 -22.80
C ALA A 422 19.93 -10.33 -22.73
N ALA A 423 20.32 -11.57 -22.99
CA ALA A 423 19.43 -12.73 -22.95
C ALA A 423 18.84 -13.01 -21.56
N ARG A 424 19.56 -12.62 -20.50
CA ARG A 424 19.08 -12.75 -19.12
C ARG A 424 18.03 -11.68 -18.79
N HIS A 425 18.25 -10.44 -19.23
CA HIS A 425 17.47 -9.30 -18.80
C HIS A 425 16.31 -8.93 -19.74
N ALA A 426 16.34 -9.28 -21.03
CA ALA A 426 15.26 -8.98 -21.95
C ALA A 426 13.92 -9.69 -21.60
N PRO A 427 13.87 -11.00 -21.27
CA PRO A 427 12.60 -11.69 -21.09
C PRO A 427 11.71 -11.12 -19.97
N PRO A 428 12.18 -10.75 -18.77
CA PRO A 428 11.33 -10.12 -17.76
C PRO A 428 10.82 -8.74 -18.19
N ILE A 429 11.63 -7.96 -18.90
CA ILE A 429 11.22 -6.66 -19.47
C ILE A 429 10.13 -6.86 -20.52
N ASP A 430 10.33 -7.80 -21.46
CA ASP A 430 9.35 -8.13 -22.50
C ASP A 430 8.02 -8.55 -21.91
N ARG A 431 8.03 -9.41 -20.88
CA ARG A 431 6.80 -9.88 -20.22
C ARG A 431 5.99 -8.73 -19.66
N VAL A 432 6.62 -7.79 -18.95
CA VAL A 432 5.92 -6.63 -18.36
C VAL A 432 5.43 -5.70 -19.45
N TYR A 433 6.24 -5.45 -20.48
CA TYR A 433 5.85 -4.66 -21.65
C TYR A 433 4.61 -5.24 -22.34
N ASP A 434 4.61 -6.54 -22.63
CA ASP A 434 3.50 -7.21 -23.33
C ASP A 434 2.19 -7.15 -22.54
N VAL A 435 2.27 -7.25 -21.21
CA VAL A 435 1.08 -7.09 -20.34
C VAL A 435 0.56 -5.66 -20.39
N LEU A 436 1.42 -4.67 -20.21
CA LEU A 436 1.03 -3.26 -20.22
C LEU A 436 0.50 -2.81 -21.59
N ALA A 437 1.09 -3.28 -22.68
CA ALA A 437 0.69 -2.94 -24.04
C ALA A 437 -0.77 -3.32 -24.35
N GLN A 438 -1.32 -4.35 -23.69
CA GLN A 438 -2.73 -4.72 -23.82
C GLN A 438 -3.69 -3.63 -23.33
N GLY A 439 -3.21 -2.76 -22.44
CA GLY A 439 -3.98 -1.66 -21.88
C GLY A 439 -3.93 -0.35 -22.65
N GLU A 440 -3.00 -0.18 -23.60
CA GLU A 440 -2.76 1.12 -24.25
C GLU A 440 -4.00 1.74 -24.87
N GLY A 441 -4.84 0.95 -25.53
CA GLY A 441 -6.05 1.44 -26.20
C GLY A 441 -7.12 2.01 -25.23
N ASP A 442 -7.01 1.72 -23.94
CA ASP A 442 -7.95 2.22 -22.93
C ASP A 442 -7.34 3.29 -22.01
N ARG A 443 -6.07 3.71 -22.25
CA ARG A 443 -5.44 4.76 -21.44
C ARG A 443 -6.24 6.06 -21.43
N GLU A 444 -6.71 6.50 -22.57
CA GLU A 444 -7.49 7.74 -22.70
C GLU A 444 -8.87 7.66 -22.01
N LYS A 445 -9.32 6.46 -21.64
CA LYS A 445 -10.56 6.24 -20.88
C LYS A 445 -10.33 6.28 -19.37
N LEU A 446 -9.08 6.38 -18.91
CA LEU A 446 -8.77 6.57 -17.50
C LEU A 446 -9.19 7.97 -17.08
N THR A 447 -10.03 8.06 -16.05
CA THR A 447 -10.50 9.32 -15.48
C THR A 447 -9.75 9.74 -14.22
N SER A 448 -9.17 8.79 -13.51
CA SER A 448 -8.39 9.04 -12.30
C SER A 448 -6.97 9.49 -12.66
N PRO A 449 -6.51 10.67 -12.20
CA PRO A 449 -5.14 11.12 -12.41
C PRO A 449 -4.09 10.14 -11.86
N ARG A 450 -4.40 9.46 -10.74
CA ARG A 450 -3.54 8.42 -10.17
C ARG A 450 -3.28 7.29 -11.16
N TRP A 451 -4.33 6.72 -11.75
CA TRP A 451 -4.22 5.64 -12.73
C TRP A 451 -3.56 6.07 -14.03
N GLN A 452 -3.80 7.32 -14.46
CA GLN A 452 -3.14 7.91 -15.64
C GLN A 452 -1.64 8.02 -15.40
N ALA A 453 -1.23 8.61 -14.28
CA ALA A 453 0.17 8.80 -13.92
C ALA A 453 0.92 7.47 -13.82
N GLU A 454 0.32 6.49 -13.14
CA GLU A 454 0.94 5.19 -12.92
C GLU A 454 1.08 4.40 -14.23
N PHE A 455 0.03 4.37 -15.07
CA PHE A 455 0.07 3.68 -16.35
C PHE A 455 1.13 4.29 -17.28
N ASP A 456 1.17 5.60 -17.39
CA ASP A 456 2.13 6.30 -18.25
C ASP A 456 3.57 6.13 -17.73
N LEU A 457 3.80 6.21 -16.43
CA LEU A 457 5.11 5.96 -15.84
C LEU A 457 5.58 4.52 -16.09
N ALA A 458 4.71 3.53 -15.87
CA ALA A 458 5.03 2.13 -16.07
C ALA A 458 5.37 1.85 -17.55
N MET A 459 4.53 2.31 -18.49
CA MET A 459 4.76 2.18 -19.92
C MET A 459 6.05 2.87 -20.35
N GLY A 460 6.29 4.09 -19.89
CA GLY A 460 7.49 4.86 -20.22
C GLY A 460 8.76 4.15 -19.76
N ARG A 461 8.82 3.74 -18.50
CA ARG A 461 10.01 3.08 -17.92
C ARG A 461 10.28 1.71 -18.52
N VAL A 462 9.25 0.89 -18.66
CA VAL A 462 9.41 -0.45 -19.25
C VAL A 462 9.82 -0.38 -20.71
N THR A 463 9.23 0.56 -21.48
CA THR A 463 9.64 0.78 -22.88
C THR A 463 11.08 1.30 -22.96
N ALA A 464 11.50 2.21 -22.07
CA ALA A 464 12.88 2.69 -21.99
C ALA A 464 13.86 1.55 -21.69
N ALA A 465 13.56 0.71 -20.70
CA ALA A 465 14.36 -0.46 -20.38
C ALA A 465 14.49 -1.43 -21.58
N LYS A 466 13.37 -1.65 -22.29
CA LYS A 466 13.36 -2.48 -23.51
C LYS A 466 14.23 -1.89 -24.61
N VAL A 467 14.13 -0.60 -24.90
CA VAL A 467 14.96 0.07 -25.90
C VAL A 467 16.45 -0.06 -25.56
N ARG A 468 16.81 0.12 -24.30
CA ARG A 468 18.21 0.01 -23.87
C ARG A 468 18.75 -1.41 -24.02
N ILE A 469 18.00 -2.44 -23.59
CA ILE A 469 18.50 -3.82 -23.63
C ILE A 469 18.51 -4.38 -25.06
N ASP A 470 17.48 -4.12 -25.85
CA ASP A 470 17.40 -4.57 -27.25
C ASP A 470 18.41 -3.82 -28.12
N GLY A 471 18.56 -2.51 -27.90
CA GLY A 471 19.57 -1.67 -28.55
C GLY A 471 20.99 -2.16 -28.24
N TYR A 472 21.30 -2.41 -26.97
CA TYR A 472 22.57 -2.99 -26.55
C TYR A 472 22.85 -4.32 -27.29
N ASN A 473 21.88 -5.25 -27.25
CA ASN A 473 22.03 -6.54 -27.94
C ASN A 473 22.24 -6.38 -29.46
N ALA A 474 21.51 -5.46 -30.08
CA ALA A 474 21.66 -5.17 -31.52
C ALA A 474 23.04 -4.61 -31.87
N MET A 475 23.58 -3.72 -31.04
CA MET A 475 24.94 -3.17 -31.20
C MET A 475 26.01 -4.26 -31.05
N VAL A 476 25.92 -5.10 -30.03
CA VAL A 476 26.85 -6.26 -29.85
C VAL A 476 26.74 -7.25 -31.03
N ALA A 477 25.52 -7.52 -31.51
CA ALA A 477 25.32 -8.38 -32.66
C ALA A 477 25.93 -7.78 -33.96
N ALA A 478 25.92 -6.46 -34.10
CA ALA A 478 26.59 -5.79 -35.26
C ALA A 478 28.12 -5.95 -35.17
N LEU A 479 28.72 -5.84 -33.98
CA LEU A 479 30.14 -6.12 -33.79
C LEU A 479 30.48 -7.57 -34.16
N LYS A 480 29.68 -8.53 -33.70
CA LYS A 480 29.86 -9.96 -34.01
C LYS A 480 29.72 -10.28 -35.50
N ARG A 481 28.95 -9.49 -36.27
CA ARG A 481 28.84 -9.60 -37.74
C ARG A 481 29.98 -8.96 -38.51
N GLY A 482 31.00 -8.47 -37.83
CA GLY A 482 32.20 -7.95 -38.49
C GLY A 482 32.27 -6.43 -38.61
N LYS A 483 31.64 -5.68 -37.70
CA LYS A 483 31.89 -4.24 -37.59
C LYS A 483 33.40 -4.02 -37.40
N THR A 484 34.00 -3.16 -38.20
CA THR A 484 35.45 -2.88 -38.17
C THR A 484 35.74 -1.53 -37.55
N PHE A 485 36.97 -1.36 -37.07
CA PHE A 485 37.43 -0.07 -36.58
C PHE A 485 37.65 0.89 -37.79
N LYS A 486 37.32 2.16 -37.60
CA LYS A 486 37.63 3.22 -38.57
C LYS A 486 39.06 3.66 -38.43
N ASN A 487 39.59 3.68 -37.20
CA ASN A 487 40.97 4.01 -36.93
C ASN A 487 41.79 2.71 -36.75
N GLU A 488 42.75 2.47 -37.63
CA GLU A 488 43.60 1.27 -37.60
C GLU A 488 44.48 1.19 -36.36
N SER A 489 44.81 2.32 -35.72
CA SER A 489 45.58 2.37 -34.47
C SER A 489 44.75 1.99 -33.26
N SER A 490 43.43 2.05 -33.33
CA SER A 490 42.55 1.69 -32.23
C SER A 490 42.62 0.20 -31.89
N SER A 491 42.64 -0.10 -30.62
CA SER A 491 42.68 -1.48 -30.13
C SER A 491 41.44 -1.88 -29.32
N LEU A 492 40.59 -0.92 -29.05
CA LEU A 492 39.44 -1.08 -28.17
C LEU A 492 38.21 -0.44 -28.79
N TRP A 493 37.10 -1.16 -28.80
CA TRP A 493 35.80 -0.62 -29.03
C TRP A 493 35.06 -0.44 -27.70
N ILE A 494 34.48 0.73 -27.54
CA ILE A 494 33.71 1.08 -26.34
C ILE A 494 32.28 1.34 -26.77
N LEU A 495 31.33 0.68 -26.12
CA LEU A 495 29.89 0.89 -26.31
C LEU A 495 29.38 1.81 -25.22
N GLU A 496 28.97 3.00 -25.59
CA GLU A 496 28.51 4.03 -24.65
C GLU A 496 27.03 4.35 -24.86
N GLN A 497 26.34 4.73 -23.78
CA GLN A 497 24.98 5.23 -23.91
C GLN A 497 24.95 6.55 -24.67
N ASN A 498 23.93 6.74 -25.52
CA ASN A 498 23.78 7.92 -26.36
C ASN A 498 22.31 8.25 -26.59
N GLU A 499 21.99 9.52 -26.82
CA GLU A 499 20.62 9.94 -27.16
C GLU A 499 20.18 9.46 -28.54
N THR A 500 21.13 9.25 -29.47
CA THR A 500 20.86 8.80 -30.84
C THR A 500 20.61 7.29 -30.85
N ILE A 501 19.59 6.86 -31.59
CA ILE A 501 19.26 5.45 -31.79
C ILE A 501 19.88 4.98 -33.14
N GLU A 502 21.02 4.31 -33.06
CA GLU A 502 21.71 3.76 -34.26
C GLU A 502 21.15 2.41 -34.74
N THR A 503 20.24 1.81 -33.99
CA THR A 503 19.75 0.43 -34.21
C THR A 503 18.55 0.32 -35.16
N GLY A 504 18.17 1.42 -35.81
CA GLY A 504 17.17 1.45 -36.87
C GLY A 504 15.82 2.05 -36.46
N SER A 505 14.96 2.25 -37.46
CA SER A 505 13.71 3.01 -37.31
C SER A 505 12.68 2.37 -36.37
N ALA A 506 12.66 1.06 -36.26
CA ALA A 506 11.76 0.39 -35.30
C ALA A 506 12.14 0.72 -33.86
N MET A 507 13.43 0.70 -33.56
CA MET A 507 13.93 1.05 -32.20
C MET A 507 13.76 2.55 -31.94
N GLN A 508 13.94 3.41 -32.96
CA GLN A 508 13.65 4.84 -32.86
C GLN A 508 12.19 5.09 -32.42
N LYS A 509 11.22 4.43 -33.08
CA LYS A 509 9.80 4.53 -32.74
C LYS A 509 9.53 4.08 -31.29
N MET A 510 10.20 3.04 -30.83
CA MET A 510 10.10 2.58 -29.44
C MET A 510 10.68 3.61 -28.47
N ALA A 511 11.81 4.22 -28.79
CA ALA A 511 12.42 5.27 -27.98
C ALA A 511 11.53 6.52 -27.91
N ASP A 512 10.96 6.93 -29.06
CA ASP A 512 10.01 8.05 -29.10
C ASP A 512 8.75 7.76 -28.27
N LYS A 513 8.27 6.51 -28.30
CA LYS A 513 7.16 6.06 -27.48
C LYS A 513 7.49 6.14 -25.97
N ALA A 514 8.68 5.69 -25.56
CA ALA A 514 9.11 5.78 -24.17
C ALA A 514 9.15 7.24 -23.69
N ARG A 515 9.78 8.12 -24.48
CA ARG A 515 9.82 9.57 -24.18
C ARG A 515 8.43 10.17 -24.10
N MET A 516 7.56 9.88 -25.06
CA MET A 516 6.18 10.38 -25.08
C MET A 516 5.43 10.07 -23.77
N TYR A 517 5.55 8.85 -23.25
CA TYR A 517 4.92 8.48 -21.99
C TYR A 517 5.53 9.20 -20.79
N LEU A 518 6.86 9.25 -20.69
CA LEU A 518 7.56 9.93 -19.59
C LEU A 518 7.31 11.44 -19.58
N ASP A 519 7.40 12.10 -20.75
CA ASP A 519 7.11 13.52 -20.91
C ASP A 519 5.67 13.84 -20.53
N ARG A 520 4.73 12.95 -20.86
CA ARG A 520 3.32 13.09 -20.47
C ARG A 520 3.15 13.06 -18.95
N VAL A 521 3.84 12.15 -18.25
CA VAL A 521 3.82 12.11 -16.79
C VAL A 521 4.33 13.44 -16.20
N VAL A 522 5.46 13.93 -16.67
CA VAL A 522 6.04 15.20 -16.19
C VAL A 522 5.09 16.38 -16.42
N LYS A 523 4.45 16.41 -17.60
CA LYS A 523 3.57 17.51 -18.00
C LYS A 523 2.21 17.48 -17.31
N GLU A 524 1.58 16.30 -17.20
CA GLU A 524 0.20 16.17 -16.72
C GLU A 524 0.11 15.98 -15.21
N HIS A 525 1.20 15.53 -14.56
CA HIS A 525 1.25 15.20 -13.14
C HIS A 525 2.39 15.90 -12.39
N PRO A 526 2.62 17.23 -12.61
CA PRO A 526 3.69 17.94 -11.92
C PRO A 526 3.52 17.90 -10.40
N GLY A 527 4.61 17.99 -9.65
CA GLY A 527 4.59 18.01 -8.19
C GLY A 527 4.21 16.67 -7.56
N THR A 528 4.41 15.57 -8.27
CA THR A 528 4.09 14.21 -7.78
C THR A 528 5.31 13.29 -7.84
N PRO A 529 5.30 12.18 -7.08
CA PRO A 529 6.34 11.16 -7.16
C PRO A 529 6.51 10.60 -8.58
N TRP A 530 5.41 10.43 -9.31
CA TRP A 530 5.43 9.95 -10.69
C TRP A 530 6.24 10.86 -11.61
N ALA A 531 5.98 12.18 -11.55
CA ALA A 531 6.71 13.16 -12.36
C ALA A 531 8.21 13.16 -12.02
N LYS A 532 8.56 13.12 -10.73
CA LYS A 532 9.95 13.09 -10.30
C LYS A 532 10.69 11.86 -10.80
N ILE A 533 10.06 10.67 -10.76
CA ILE A 533 10.66 9.45 -11.30
C ILE A 533 10.80 9.53 -12.83
N ALA A 534 9.79 10.07 -13.52
CA ALA A 534 9.85 10.26 -14.98
C ALA A 534 10.97 11.21 -15.38
N GLU A 535 11.16 12.32 -14.66
CA GLU A 535 12.27 13.26 -14.87
C GLU A 535 13.64 12.60 -14.70
N GLU A 536 13.80 11.75 -13.66
CA GLU A 536 15.05 11.01 -13.47
C GLU A 536 15.28 9.97 -14.58
N GLU A 537 14.25 9.27 -15.02
CA GLU A 537 14.33 8.30 -16.10
C GLU A 537 14.72 8.95 -17.43
N LEU A 538 14.20 10.16 -17.72
CA LEU A 538 14.51 10.93 -18.93
C LEU A 538 15.95 11.41 -19.00
N LYS A 539 16.68 11.48 -17.87
CA LYS A 539 18.11 11.85 -17.87
C LYS A 539 19.02 10.72 -18.38
N THR A 540 18.52 9.50 -18.44
CA THR A 540 19.30 8.35 -18.88
C THR A 540 19.10 8.13 -20.38
N PRO A 541 20.13 8.21 -21.21
CA PRO A 541 20.03 8.00 -22.66
C PRO A 541 19.42 6.65 -23.00
N LEU A 542 18.67 6.60 -24.10
CA LEU A 542 17.99 5.37 -24.56
C LEU A 542 18.80 4.58 -25.58
N GLY A 543 19.68 5.23 -26.32
CA GLY A 543 20.47 4.60 -27.37
C GLY A 543 21.86 4.23 -26.93
N TRP A 544 22.61 3.71 -27.90
CA TRP A 544 23.99 3.27 -27.81
C TRP A 544 24.80 3.71 -29.00
N GLN A 545 26.04 4.08 -28.77
CA GLN A 545 27.00 4.39 -29.85
C GLN A 545 28.32 3.67 -29.61
N TRP A 546 29.04 3.45 -30.71
CA TRP A 546 30.41 2.92 -30.65
C TRP A 546 31.42 4.06 -30.71
N THR A 547 32.36 4.04 -29.77
CA THR A 547 33.55 4.86 -29.75
C THR A 547 34.80 3.98 -29.87
N GLU A 548 35.92 4.55 -30.32
CA GLU A 548 37.18 3.81 -30.60
C GLU A 548 38.30 4.42 -29.76
N ALA A 549 39.08 3.56 -29.05
CA ALA A 549 40.20 3.94 -28.20
C ALA A 549 41.48 3.11 -28.48
#